data_f760d69343f76178a19e38096a4ed82d
#
_entry.id   f760d69343f76178a19e38096a4ed82d
#
_cell.length_a   1.000
_cell.length_b   1.000
_cell.length_c   1.000
_cell.angle_alpha   90.00
_cell.angle_beta   90.00
_cell.angle_gamma   90.00
#
_symmetry.space_group_name_H-M   'P 1'
#
loop_
_entity.id
_entity.type
_entity.pdbx_description
1 polymer ?
#
loop_
_entity_poly.entity_id
_entity_poly.type
_entity_poly.pdbx_seq_one_letter_code
_entity_poly.pdbx_strand_id
1 'polypeptide(L)'
;MLPATKNSLTLDEELLLLDNLSDPEEAGNADDNVGYPFKTNFTMVLFCVAGSMHFRLNLKEFELRPYEAMIIPQGSIGECVTYSPDFRLALVACSNTSYFAEMNANSSVEFRKYLLKNGLMRFTPEEMDETLQLYQLMRKKLADPHYAYKREALRGYMQVLAANGAQWMANRNREQAAPIESRQEQLFDQFLALVEAHFQTERELAFYADKLCITPKYLSQVIRKASGRYASDWIKDFVILEAKALLKSKKYTVQQVSDRLNFTNASFFGKFFKAAVGCSPRRYSIE
;
A
#
# COMPACT_ATOMS: atom_id res chain seq x y z
N MET A 1 -4.36 12.50 4.21
CA MET A 1 -3.57 12.99 5.34
C MET A 1 -3.79 11.96 6.43
N LEU A 2 -2.77 11.24 6.88
CA LEU A 2 -2.92 10.45 8.11
C LEU A 2 -3.26 11.44 9.24
N PRO A 3 -4.19 11.11 10.14
CA PRO A 3 -4.52 12.00 11.24
C PRO A 3 -3.24 12.30 12.04
N ALA A 4 -3.01 13.57 12.34
CA ALA A 4 -1.95 13.96 13.26
C ALA A 4 -2.33 13.42 14.64
N THR A 5 -1.75 12.29 15.03
CA THR A 5 -1.89 11.71 16.35
C THR A 5 -0.83 12.32 17.29
N LYS A 6 -1.06 12.27 18.60
CA LYS A 6 -0.09 12.76 19.59
C LYS A 6 1.32 12.19 19.41
N ASN A 7 1.43 10.99 18.84
CA ASN A 7 2.70 10.27 18.62
C ASN A 7 3.25 10.35 17.20
N SER A 8 2.73 11.27 16.36
CA SER A 8 3.25 11.50 15.03
C SER A 8 4.31 12.58 15.02
N LEU A 9 5.45 12.32 14.37
CA LEU A 9 6.52 13.29 14.11
C LEU A 9 6.68 13.42 12.60
N THR A 10 6.75 14.67 12.13
CA THR A 10 6.89 14.96 10.69
C THR A 10 8.13 15.78 10.42
N LEU A 11 8.77 15.54 9.28
CA LEU A 11 9.77 16.43 8.71
C LEU A 11 9.22 16.95 7.39
N ASP A 12 8.85 18.24 7.41
CA ASP A 12 8.18 18.89 6.31
C ASP A 12 6.95 18.03 5.86
N GLU A 13 6.63 18.01 4.57
CA GLU A 13 5.63 17.11 4.00
C GLU A 13 6.24 15.80 3.43
N GLU A 14 7.50 15.50 3.76
CA GLU A 14 8.26 14.44 3.11
C GLU A 14 8.40 13.16 3.93
N LEU A 15 8.43 13.27 5.26
CA LEU A 15 8.59 12.12 6.16
C LEU A 15 7.62 12.22 7.34
N LEU A 16 7.01 11.09 7.68
CA LEU A 16 6.17 10.89 8.86
C LEU A 16 6.65 9.65 9.61
N LEU A 17 6.88 9.78 10.90
CA LEU A 17 7.06 8.68 11.85
C LEU A 17 5.87 8.66 12.80
N LEU A 18 5.25 7.50 12.97
CA LEU A 18 4.11 7.30 13.85
C LEU A 18 4.24 5.94 14.54
N ASP A 19 3.92 5.85 15.81
CA ASP A 19 3.77 4.58 16.51
C ASP A 19 2.77 4.66 17.68
N ASN A 20 2.41 3.50 18.20
CA ASN A 20 1.66 3.30 19.45
C ASN A 20 2.41 2.35 20.40
N LEU A 21 3.73 2.37 20.38
CA LEU A 21 4.57 1.45 21.15
C LEU A 21 4.43 1.65 22.67
N SER A 22 4.20 2.90 23.11
CA SER A 22 4.08 3.26 24.53
C SER A 22 2.68 3.08 25.07
N ASP A 23 1.64 3.36 24.30
CA ASP A 23 0.23 3.23 24.70
C ASP A 23 -0.65 2.83 23.50
N PRO A 24 -1.45 1.76 23.61
CA PRO A 24 -2.36 1.35 22.55
C PRO A 24 -3.44 2.39 22.21
N GLU A 25 -3.92 3.10 23.23
CA GLU A 25 -4.96 4.11 23.05
C GLU A 25 -4.43 5.38 22.33
N GLU A 26 -3.10 5.56 22.30
CA GLU A 26 -2.46 6.71 21.63
C GLU A 26 -2.32 6.57 20.11
N ALA A 27 -2.64 5.42 19.53
CA ALA A 27 -2.63 5.24 18.05
C ALA A 27 -3.63 6.16 17.31
N GLY A 28 -4.28 7.08 18.04
CA GLY A 28 -5.39 7.88 17.56
C GLY A 28 -6.63 7.00 17.39
N ASN A 29 -7.79 7.60 17.17
CA ASN A 29 -9.02 6.87 16.85
C ASN A 29 -8.83 6.17 15.48
N ALA A 30 -8.07 5.06 15.46
CA ALA A 30 -7.98 4.18 14.31
C ALA A 30 -9.38 3.71 13.89
N ASP A 31 -10.33 3.72 14.83
CA ASP A 31 -11.74 3.40 14.61
C ASP A 31 -12.39 4.27 13.54
N ASP A 32 -12.01 5.55 13.41
CA ASP A 32 -12.57 6.45 12.40
C ASP A 32 -12.23 6.04 10.95
N ASN A 33 -11.21 5.19 10.75
CA ASN A 33 -10.75 4.74 9.43
C ASN A 33 -10.93 3.23 9.20
N VAL A 34 -11.42 2.48 10.18
CA VAL A 34 -11.70 1.04 10.03
C VAL A 34 -12.87 0.85 9.07
N GLY A 35 -12.70 -0.04 8.08
CA GLY A 35 -13.70 -0.37 7.08
C GLY A 35 -13.87 0.66 5.95
N TYR A 36 -13.06 1.73 5.91
CA TYR A 36 -13.07 2.68 4.82
C TYR A 36 -11.78 2.67 4.00
N PRO A 37 -11.87 2.54 2.66
CA PRO A 37 -10.69 2.62 1.82
C PRO A 37 -10.17 4.06 1.75
N PHE A 38 -8.83 4.18 1.79
CA PHE A 38 -8.10 5.44 1.64
C PHE A 38 -6.99 5.29 0.60
N LYS A 39 -6.72 6.37 -0.13
CA LYS A 39 -5.59 6.41 -1.07
C LYS A 39 -4.36 6.99 -0.40
N THR A 40 -3.24 6.30 -0.53
CA THR A 40 -1.98 6.74 0.07
C THR A 40 -1.30 7.78 -0.81
N ASN A 41 -0.84 8.88 -0.22
CA ASN A 41 -0.01 9.88 -0.88
C ASN A 41 1.50 9.70 -0.58
N PHE A 42 1.83 8.69 0.21
CA PHE A 42 3.18 8.34 0.64
C PHE A 42 3.40 6.85 0.43
N THR A 43 4.66 6.45 0.25
CA THR A 43 5.02 5.07 0.49
C THR A 43 5.16 4.88 2.00
N MET A 44 4.51 3.85 2.54
CA MET A 44 4.49 3.56 3.97
C MET A 44 5.06 2.18 4.25
N VAL A 45 5.77 2.06 5.36
CA VAL A 45 6.20 0.78 5.92
C VAL A 45 5.64 0.67 7.32
N LEU A 46 4.81 -0.34 7.56
CA LEU A 46 4.24 -0.67 8.86
C LEU A 46 4.96 -1.88 9.44
N PHE A 47 5.56 -1.74 10.59
CA PHE A 47 6.18 -2.82 11.36
C PHE A 47 5.22 -3.25 12.46
N CYS A 48 4.79 -4.52 12.46
CA CYS A 48 3.96 -5.07 13.54
C CYS A 48 4.86 -5.59 14.67
N VAL A 49 4.65 -5.05 15.86
CA VAL A 49 5.43 -5.41 17.06
C VAL A 49 4.66 -6.37 17.95
N ALA A 50 3.33 -6.17 18.07
CA ALA A 50 2.44 -7.04 18.83
C ALA A 50 1.04 -7.04 18.22
N GLY A 51 0.22 -8.02 18.61
CA GLY A 51 -1.13 -8.17 18.10
C GLY A 51 -1.21 -8.53 16.63
N SER A 52 -2.32 -8.21 15.97
CA SER A 52 -2.51 -8.47 14.54
C SER A 52 -3.41 -7.41 13.90
N MET A 53 -3.27 -7.24 12.59
CA MET A 53 -4.11 -6.36 11.79
C MET A 53 -4.52 -7.04 10.48
N HIS A 54 -5.83 -7.08 10.20
CA HIS A 54 -6.35 -7.42 8.88
C HIS A 54 -6.40 -6.17 8.02
N PHE A 55 -5.73 -6.21 6.91
CA PHE A 55 -5.59 -5.08 5.99
C PHE A 55 -5.87 -5.51 4.56
N ARG A 56 -6.58 -4.69 3.81
CA ARG A 56 -6.78 -4.87 2.38
C ARG A 56 -5.98 -3.82 1.61
N LEU A 57 -5.13 -4.26 0.70
CA LEU A 57 -4.31 -3.40 -0.16
C LEU A 57 -4.59 -3.75 -1.62
N ASN A 58 -5.11 -2.79 -2.40
CA ASN A 58 -5.40 -2.97 -3.82
C ASN A 58 -6.15 -4.29 -4.10
N LEU A 59 -7.21 -4.58 -3.33
CA LEU A 59 -8.04 -5.79 -3.39
C LEU A 59 -7.40 -7.10 -2.89
N LYS A 60 -6.13 -7.10 -2.50
CA LYS A 60 -5.49 -8.23 -1.82
C LYS A 60 -5.67 -8.10 -0.32
N GLU A 61 -6.01 -9.21 0.34
CA GLU A 61 -6.12 -9.26 1.81
C GLU A 61 -4.81 -9.73 2.43
N PHE A 62 -4.44 -9.08 3.53
CA PHE A 62 -3.24 -9.38 4.29
C PHE A 62 -3.60 -9.46 5.76
N GLU A 63 -2.96 -10.37 6.47
CA GLU A 63 -2.93 -10.40 7.92
C GLU A 63 -1.51 -10.09 8.37
N LEU A 64 -1.32 -8.95 9.02
CA LEU A 64 -0.05 -8.49 9.55
C LEU A 64 0.08 -8.99 10.99
N ARG A 65 1.16 -9.70 11.30
CA ARG A 65 1.43 -10.35 12.58
C ARG A 65 2.76 -9.85 13.16
N PRO A 66 3.05 -10.11 14.45
CA PRO A 66 4.34 -9.75 15.05
C PRO A 66 5.52 -10.26 14.22
N TYR A 67 6.56 -9.43 14.14
CA TYR A 67 7.76 -9.65 13.32
C TYR A 67 7.50 -9.62 11.81
N GLU A 68 6.40 -9.01 11.39
CA GLU A 68 6.14 -8.76 9.98
C GLU A 68 6.07 -7.25 9.70
N ALA A 69 6.47 -6.86 8.50
CA ALA A 69 6.23 -5.52 8.00
C ALA A 69 5.43 -5.55 6.70
N MET A 70 4.55 -4.57 6.55
CA MET A 70 3.79 -4.32 5.32
C MET A 70 4.32 -3.07 4.64
N ILE A 71 4.54 -3.17 3.33
CA ILE A 71 4.91 -2.03 2.50
C ILE A 71 3.72 -1.64 1.64
N ILE A 72 3.32 -0.39 1.77
CA ILE A 72 2.19 0.20 1.05
C ILE A 72 2.76 1.27 0.12
N PRO A 73 2.85 1.00 -1.20
CA PRO A 73 3.35 1.97 -2.17
C PRO A 73 2.47 3.22 -2.26
N GLN A 74 3.07 4.34 -2.62
CA GLN A 74 2.32 5.56 -2.94
C GLN A 74 1.32 5.29 -4.07
N GLY A 75 0.12 5.86 -3.94
CA GLY A 75 -0.97 5.67 -4.90
C GLY A 75 -1.81 4.42 -4.67
N SER A 76 -1.38 3.52 -3.78
CA SER A 76 -2.17 2.34 -3.39
C SER A 76 -3.44 2.74 -2.65
N ILE A 77 -4.43 1.86 -2.73
CA ILE A 77 -5.67 2.01 -1.97
C ILE A 77 -5.67 0.97 -0.86
N GLY A 78 -5.58 1.46 0.37
CA GLY A 78 -5.56 0.66 1.59
C GLY A 78 -6.90 0.74 2.33
N GLU A 79 -7.21 -0.32 3.08
CA GLU A 79 -8.35 -0.39 3.99
C GLU A 79 -7.94 -1.21 5.21
N CYS A 80 -7.96 -0.60 6.40
CA CYS A 80 -7.86 -1.35 7.65
C CYS A 80 -9.21 -2.00 7.91
N VAL A 81 -9.26 -3.34 7.90
CA VAL A 81 -10.51 -4.08 8.10
C VAL A 81 -10.76 -4.26 9.60
N THR A 82 -9.79 -4.77 10.32
CA THR A 82 -9.82 -4.96 11.78
C THR A 82 -8.41 -5.00 12.34
N TYR A 83 -8.27 -4.78 13.64
CA TYR A 83 -7.02 -5.03 14.38
C TYR A 83 -7.34 -5.54 15.80
N SER A 84 -6.38 -6.27 16.39
CA SER A 84 -6.54 -6.77 17.77
C SER A 84 -6.32 -5.64 18.80
N PRO A 85 -6.91 -5.73 20.01
CA PRO A 85 -6.77 -4.68 21.03
C PRO A 85 -5.33 -4.45 21.49
N ASP A 86 -4.48 -5.46 21.38
CA ASP A 86 -3.05 -5.42 21.73
C ASP A 86 -2.15 -5.04 20.54
N PHE A 87 -2.73 -4.60 19.42
CA PHE A 87 -1.97 -4.25 18.23
C PHE A 87 -1.00 -3.09 18.49
N ARG A 88 0.29 -3.35 18.20
CA ARG A 88 1.39 -2.39 18.32
C ARG A 88 2.12 -2.28 16.99
N LEU A 89 2.30 -1.06 16.54
CA LEU A 89 2.99 -0.77 15.29
C LEU A 89 4.01 0.36 15.43
N ALA A 90 5.02 0.31 14.56
CA ALA A 90 5.81 1.46 14.15
C ALA A 90 5.59 1.69 12.65
N LEU A 91 5.44 2.95 12.25
CA LEU A 91 5.17 3.34 10.86
C LEU A 91 6.17 4.40 10.40
N VAL A 92 6.73 4.17 9.24
CA VAL A 92 7.53 5.14 8.49
C VAL A 92 6.79 5.42 7.18
N ALA A 93 6.43 6.69 6.92
CA ALA A 93 5.85 7.11 5.65
C ALA A 93 6.70 8.19 5.02
N CYS A 94 6.99 8.07 3.74
CA CYS A 94 7.78 9.05 3.02
C CYS A 94 7.27 9.30 1.59
N SER A 95 7.45 10.54 1.12
CA SER A 95 7.15 10.89 -0.26
C SER A 95 8.19 10.26 -1.21
N ASN A 96 7.74 9.89 -2.41
CA ASN A 96 8.60 9.21 -3.41
C ASN A 96 9.80 10.05 -3.88
N THR A 97 9.78 11.36 -3.61
CA THR A 97 10.72 12.28 -4.26
C THR A 97 12.08 12.39 -3.59
N SER A 98 12.20 12.14 -2.28
CA SER A 98 13.44 12.41 -1.56
C SER A 98 14.08 11.19 -0.88
N TYR A 99 13.32 10.41 -0.16
CA TYR A 99 13.86 9.32 0.67
C TYR A 99 13.82 7.95 -0.03
N PHE A 100 12.74 7.66 -0.75
CA PHE A 100 12.59 6.39 -1.46
C PHE A 100 13.35 6.33 -2.79
N ALA A 101 13.58 7.46 -3.45
CA ALA A 101 14.37 7.48 -4.68
C ALA A 101 15.81 7.05 -4.41
N GLU A 102 16.41 7.49 -3.31
CA GLU A 102 17.76 7.11 -2.91
C GLU A 102 17.83 5.66 -2.40
N MET A 103 16.84 5.19 -1.65
CA MET A 103 16.69 3.77 -1.30
C MET A 103 16.58 2.90 -2.56
N ASN A 104 15.78 3.33 -3.53
CA ASN A 104 15.58 2.61 -4.78
C ASN A 104 16.82 2.57 -5.68
N ALA A 105 17.70 3.56 -5.62
CA ALA A 105 18.95 3.58 -6.37
C ALA A 105 19.95 2.51 -5.88
N ASN A 106 19.92 2.21 -4.58
CA ASN A 106 20.88 1.31 -3.93
C ASN A 106 20.32 -0.08 -3.61
N SER A 107 18.98 -0.26 -3.67
CA SER A 107 18.37 -1.59 -3.47
C SER A 107 18.39 -2.42 -4.75
N SER A 108 18.62 -3.74 -4.62
CA SER A 108 18.59 -4.64 -5.77
C SER A 108 17.21 -4.61 -6.45
N VAL A 109 17.19 -4.84 -7.76
CA VAL A 109 15.93 -4.93 -8.53
C VAL A 109 15.04 -6.05 -7.97
N GLU A 110 15.66 -7.13 -7.50
CA GLU A 110 15.00 -8.28 -6.87
C GLU A 110 14.29 -7.88 -5.58
N PHE A 111 14.93 -7.05 -4.73
CA PHE A 111 14.31 -6.56 -3.48
C PHE A 111 13.08 -5.72 -3.76
N ARG A 112 13.16 -4.81 -4.73
CA ARG A 112 11.99 -4.00 -5.14
C ARG A 112 10.85 -4.85 -5.68
N LYS A 113 11.16 -5.82 -6.56
CA LYS A 113 10.16 -6.75 -7.10
C LYS A 113 9.50 -7.56 -6.00
N TYR A 114 10.28 -8.05 -5.04
CA TYR A 114 9.74 -8.81 -3.90
C TYR A 114 8.77 -7.97 -3.07
N LEU A 115 9.15 -6.73 -2.74
CA LEU A 115 8.30 -5.83 -1.94
C LEU A 115 6.98 -5.52 -2.65
N LEU A 116 7.03 -5.24 -3.94
CA LEU A 116 5.84 -4.97 -4.75
C LEU A 116 4.94 -6.21 -4.90
N LYS A 117 5.54 -7.40 -4.92
CA LYS A 117 4.82 -8.65 -5.14
C LYS A 117 4.17 -9.19 -3.86
N ASN A 118 4.92 -9.27 -2.79
CA ASN A 118 4.49 -9.98 -1.57
C ASN A 118 3.77 -9.07 -0.58
N GLY A 119 4.02 -7.76 -0.61
CA GLY A 119 3.43 -6.79 0.31
C GLY A 119 3.86 -6.95 1.78
N LEU A 120 4.26 -8.15 2.19
CA LEU A 120 4.73 -8.51 3.53
C LEU A 120 6.18 -8.96 3.52
N MET A 121 6.91 -8.51 4.54
CA MET A 121 8.28 -8.95 4.84
C MET A 121 8.30 -9.51 6.25
N ARG A 122 8.91 -10.70 6.42
CA ARG A 122 9.08 -11.34 7.73
C ARG A 122 10.47 -11.05 8.26
N PHE A 123 10.56 -10.87 9.57
CA PHE A 123 11.77 -10.59 10.32
C PHE A 123 12.02 -11.70 11.34
N THR A 124 13.28 -11.94 11.68
CA THR A 124 13.58 -12.62 12.95
C THR A 124 13.38 -11.65 14.11
N PRO A 125 13.28 -12.12 15.36
CA PRO A 125 13.21 -11.21 16.52
C PRO A 125 14.37 -10.23 16.56
N GLU A 126 15.60 -10.68 16.23
CA GLU A 126 16.82 -9.86 16.21
C GLU A 126 16.77 -8.80 15.12
N GLU A 127 16.31 -9.17 13.90
CA GLU A 127 16.15 -8.23 12.77
C GLU A 127 15.09 -7.16 13.09
N MET A 128 13.99 -7.54 13.76
CA MET A 128 12.95 -6.57 14.17
C MET A 128 13.48 -5.65 15.27
N ASP A 129 14.22 -6.16 16.24
CA ASP A 129 14.82 -5.34 17.30
C ASP A 129 15.79 -4.31 16.72
N GLU A 130 16.69 -4.70 15.82
CA GLU A 130 17.58 -3.78 15.11
C GLU A 130 16.79 -2.71 14.31
N THR A 131 15.72 -3.11 13.64
CA THR A 131 14.84 -2.21 12.91
C THR A 131 14.20 -1.17 13.83
N LEU A 132 13.69 -1.60 14.98
CA LEU A 132 13.05 -0.73 15.97
C LEU A 132 14.06 0.20 16.66
N GLN A 133 15.29 -0.24 16.90
CA GLN A 133 16.36 0.62 17.40
C GLN A 133 16.66 1.77 16.42
N LEU A 134 16.78 1.46 15.12
CA LEU A 134 16.95 2.49 14.08
C LEU A 134 15.75 3.44 14.02
N TYR A 135 14.53 2.92 14.10
CA TYR A 135 13.31 3.71 14.16
C TYR A 135 13.31 4.68 15.35
N GLN A 136 13.68 4.21 16.55
CA GLN A 136 13.76 5.05 17.74
C GLN A 136 14.84 6.14 17.62
N LEU A 137 15.99 5.82 16.99
CA LEU A 137 17.02 6.82 16.70
C LEU A 137 16.49 7.89 15.74
N MET A 138 15.74 7.51 14.71
CA MET A 138 15.09 8.46 13.80
C MET A 138 14.13 9.38 14.57
N ARG A 139 13.27 8.82 15.42
CA ARG A 139 12.34 9.61 16.25
C ARG A 139 13.06 10.59 17.16
N LYS A 140 14.11 10.15 17.84
CA LYS A 140 14.93 11.00 18.71
C LYS A 140 15.52 12.19 17.96
N LYS A 141 16.04 11.99 16.74
CA LYS A 141 16.59 13.06 15.91
C LYS A 141 15.51 14.01 15.40
N LEU A 142 14.36 13.47 15.02
CA LEU A 142 13.25 14.27 14.50
C LEU A 142 12.62 15.14 15.60
N ALA A 143 12.50 14.59 16.81
CA ALA A 143 11.93 15.27 17.98
C ALA A 143 12.85 16.39 18.54
N ASP A 144 14.15 16.34 18.31
CA ASP A 144 15.10 17.33 18.84
C ASP A 144 14.97 18.66 18.04
N PRO A 145 14.46 19.77 18.63
CA PRO A 145 14.30 21.03 17.92
C PRO A 145 15.62 21.69 17.54
N HIS A 146 16.71 21.33 18.23
CA HIS A 146 18.05 21.93 18.03
C HIS A 146 18.94 21.16 17.07
N TYR A 147 18.47 19.98 16.58
CA TYR A 147 19.25 19.15 15.65
C TYR A 147 19.15 19.71 14.23
N ALA A 148 20.19 20.40 13.76
CA ALA A 148 20.19 21.12 12.49
C ALA A 148 20.18 20.21 11.25
N TYR A 149 20.79 19.02 11.33
CA TYR A 149 20.98 18.08 10.20
C TYR A 149 19.97 16.93 10.20
N LYS A 150 18.69 17.23 10.49
CA LYS A 150 17.62 16.22 10.57
C LYS A 150 17.48 15.43 9.27
N ARG A 151 17.44 16.14 8.14
CA ARG A 151 17.22 15.55 6.83
C ARG A 151 18.32 14.56 6.46
N GLU A 152 19.57 14.96 6.65
CA GLU A 152 20.74 14.14 6.36
C GLU A 152 20.79 12.89 7.26
N ALA A 153 20.55 13.06 8.55
CA ALA A 153 20.52 11.96 9.49
C ALA A 153 19.41 10.95 9.15
N LEU A 154 18.20 11.43 8.88
CA LEU A 154 17.08 10.56 8.53
C LEU A 154 17.30 9.81 7.21
N ARG A 155 17.92 10.46 6.21
CA ARG A 155 18.36 9.78 4.98
C ARG A 155 19.34 8.65 5.28
N GLY A 156 20.35 8.90 6.11
CA GLY A 156 21.30 7.86 6.52
C GLY A 156 20.64 6.67 7.19
N TYR A 157 19.72 6.88 8.13
CA TYR A 157 18.96 5.82 8.77
C TYR A 157 18.08 5.04 7.79
N MET A 158 17.40 5.73 6.86
CA MET A 158 16.59 5.08 5.82
C MET A 158 17.46 4.22 4.88
N GLN A 159 18.68 4.67 4.55
CA GLN A 159 19.63 3.88 3.76
C GLN A 159 20.07 2.62 4.50
N VAL A 160 20.33 2.71 5.82
CA VAL A 160 20.64 1.53 6.63
C VAL A 160 19.48 0.55 6.67
N LEU A 161 18.25 1.02 6.92
CA LEU A 161 17.05 0.17 6.89
C LEU A 161 16.88 -0.55 5.56
N ALA A 162 17.10 0.15 4.44
CA ALA A 162 17.01 -0.45 3.11
C ALA A 162 18.11 -1.49 2.86
N ALA A 163 19.35 -1.20 3.28
CA ALA A 163 20.48 -2.12 3.12
C ALA A 163 20.28 -3.39 3.94
N ASN A 164 19.84 -3.25 5.21
CA ASN A 164 19.51 -4.38 6.07
C ASN A 164 18.41 -5.24 5.46
N GLY A 165 17.30 -4.65 5.04
CA GLY A 165 16.21 -5.37 4.40
C GLY A 165 16.65 -6.12 3.14
N ALA A 166 17.47 -5.50 2.29
CA ALA A 166 18.02 -6.15 1.10
C ALA A 166 18.95 -7.32 1.46
N GLN A 167 19.80 -7.16 2.47
CA GLN A 167 20.70 -8.21 2.95
C GLN A 167 19.94 -9.41 3.51
N TRP A 168 18.95 -9.16 4.38
CA TRP A 168 18.14 -10.22 4.99
C TRP A 168 17.36 -11.01 3.94
N MET A 169 16.85 -10.34 2.93
CA MET A 169 16.22 -11.03 1.79
C MET A 169 17.21 -11.87 0.98
N ALA A 170 18.37 -11.31 0.68
CA ALA A 170 19.38 -12.05 -0.07
C ALA A 170 19.79 -13.34 0.67
N ASN A 171 19.87 -13.30 2.00
CA ASN A 171 20.13 -14.47 2.82
C ASN A 171 19.00 -15.51 2.69
N ARG A 172 17.72 -15.08 2.84
CA ARG A 172 16.56 -15.99 2.71
C ARG A 172 16.43 -16.61 1.32
N ASN A 173 16.71 -15.84 0.27
CA ASN A 173 16.66 -16.35 -1.12
C ASN A 173 17.78 -17.39 -1.40
N ARG A 174 18.89 -17.33 -0.68
CA ARG A 174 19.95 -18.36 -0.77
C ARG A 174 19.55 -19.67 -0.08
N GLU A 175 18.73 -19.58 0.98
CA GLU A 175 18.28 -20.74 1.77
C GLU A 175 17.05 -21.41 1.17
N GLN A 176 16.24 -20.65 0.43
CA GLN A 176 15.02 -21.15 -0.21
C GLN A 176 15.20 -21.09 -1.72
N ALA A 177 15.30 -22.26 -2.38
CA ALA A 177 15.09 -22.32 -3.82
C ALA A 177 13.70 -21.74 -4.10
N ALA A 178 13.63 -20.56 -4.72
CA ALA A 178 12.38 -19.89 -5.02
C ALA A 178 11.46 -20.85 -5.79
N PRO A 179 10.18 -21.04 -5.38
CA PRO A 179 9.26 -21.85 -6.16
C PRO A 179 9.22 -21.31 -7.59
N ILE A 180 9.38 -22.17 -8.57
CA ILE A 180 9.26 -21.79 -10.00
C ILE A 180 7.80 -21.41 -10.20
N GLU A 181 7.53 -20.10 -10.29
CA GLU A 181 6.19 -19.61 -10.62
C GLU A 181 5.75 -20.11 -11.97
N SER A 182 4.52 -20.58 -12.02
CA SER A 182 3.93 -20.95 -13.30
C SER A 182 3.81 -19.69 -14.19
N ARG A 183 3.99 -19.85 -15.50
CA ARG A 183 3.79 -18.78 -16.48
C ARG A 183 2.40 -18.09 -16.33
N GLN A 184 1.42 -18.80 -15.82
CA GLN A 184 0.06 -18.30 -15.61
C GLN A 184 0.00 -17.35 -14.42
N GLU A 185 0.68 -17.65 -13.31
CA GLU A 185 0.81 -16.78 -12.16
C GLU A 185 1.57 -15.51 -12.52
N GLN A 186 2.67 -15.64 -13.26
CA GLN A 186 3.42 -14.47 -13.75
C GLN A 186 2.57 -13.55 -14.64
N LEU A 187 1.78 -14.11 -15.56
CA LEU A 187 0.87 -13.34 -16.41
C LEU A 187 -0.25 -12.69 -15.60
N PHE A 188 -0.75 -13.34 -14.56
CA PHE A 188 -1.74 -12.77 -13.66
C PHE A 188 -1.18 -11.59 -12.88
N ASP A 189 0.03 -11.70 -12.31
CA ASP A 189 0.69 -10.61 -11.60
C ASP A 189 1.00 -9.43 -12.54
N GLN A 190 1.46 -9.69 -13.76
CA GLN A 190 1.67 -8.66 -14.78
C GLN A 190 0.37 -7.95 -15.17
N PHE A 191 -0.71 -8.71 -15.32
CA PHE A 191 -2.04 -8.15 -15.58
C PHE A 191 -2.50 -7.24 -14.44
N LEU A 192 -2.38 -7.67 -13.17
CA LEU A 192 -2.75 -6.85 -12.02
C LEU A 192 -1.93 -5.55 -11.96
N ALA A 193 -0.61 -5.63 -12.20
CA ALA A 193 0.25 -4.45 -12.23
C ALA A 193 -0.16 -3.45 -13.34
N LEU A 194 -0.56 -3.96 -14.51
CA LEU A 194 -1.09 -3.12 -15.58
C LEU A 194 -2.45 -2.53 -15.24
N VAL A 195 -3.34 -3.29 -14.56
CA VAL A 195 -4.62 -2.75 -14.09
C VAL A 195 -4.38 -1.64 -13.08
N GLU A 196 -3.52 -1.82 -12.09
CA GLU A 196 -3.15 -0.76 -11.13
C GLU A 196 -2.65 0.51 -11.80
N ALA A 197 -1.86 0.38 -12.88
CA ALA A 197 -1.31 1.52 -13.60
C ALA A 197 -2.33 2.24 -14.50
N HIS A 198 -3.35 1.55 -15.01
CA HIS A 198 -4.18 2.07 -16.11
C HIS A 198 -5.69 2.04 -15.86
N PHE A 199 -6.22 1.44 -14.78
CA PHE A 199 -7.66 1.27 -14.56
C PHE A 199 -8.46 2.58 -14.57
N GLN A 200 -7.83 3.71 -14.29
CA GLN A 200 -8.50 5.02 -14.29
C GLN A 200 -8.94 5.43 -15.68
N THR A 201 -8.16 5.08 -16.71
CA THR A 201 -8.42 5.46 -18.10
C THR A 201 -8.86 4.29 -18.98
N GLU A 202 -8.35 3.08 -18.72
CA GLU A 202 -8.51 1.91 -19.56
C GLU A 202 -9.36 0.83 -18.86
N ARG A 203 -10.43 0.37 -19.55
CA ARG A 203 -11.36 -0.66 -19.02
C ARG A 203 -11.47 -1.88 -19.90
N GLU A 204 -11.01 -1.74 -21.16
CA GLU A 204 -11.13 -2.82 -22.15
C GLU A 204 -10.02 -3.84 -21.99
N LEU A 205 -10.39 -5.12 -21.91
CA LEU A 205 -9.43 -6.22 -21.76
C LEU A 205 -8.41 -6.27 -22.89
N ALA A 206 -8.79 -5.80 -24.08
CA ALA A 206 -7.93 -5.75 -25.25
C ALA A 206 -6.67 -4.91 -24.99
N PHE A 207 -6.78 -3.76 -24.33
CA PHE A 207 -5.65 -2.91 -23.97
C PHE A 207 -4.61 -3.69 -23.15
N TYR A 208 -5.04 -4.42 -22.14
CA TYR A 208 -4.14 -5.19 -21.25
C TYR A 208 -3.51 -6.38 -21.98
N ALA A 209 -4.29 -7.02 -22.84
CA ALA A 209 -3.80 -8.13 -23.67
C ALA A 209 -2.72 -7.66 -24.66
N ASP A 210 -2.92 -6.51 -25.31
CA ASP A 210 -1.93 -5.90 -26.21
C ASP A 210 -0.63 -5.56 -25.48
N LYS A 211 -0.71 -4.97 -24.26
CA LYS A 211 0.44 -4.68 -23.42
C LYS A 211 1.23 -5.93 -23.04
N LEU A 212 0.55 -7.07 -22.91
CA LEU A 212 1.16 -8.37 -22.59
C LEU A 212 1.55 -9.17 -23.84
N CYS A 213 1.34 -8.63 -25.05
CA CYS A 213 1.60 -9.29 -26.32
C CYS A 213 0.89 -10.65 -26.47
N ILE A 214 -0.36 -10.73 -25.99
CA ILE A 214 -1.22 -11.94 -26.07
C ILE A 214 -2.64 -11.57 -26.51
N THR A 215 -3.42 -12.58 -26.88
CA THR A 215 -4.82 -12.35 -27.27
C THR A 215 -5.71 -12.10 -26.04
N PRO A 216 -6.78 -11.27 -26.14
CA PRO A 216 -7.75 -11.05 -25.06
C PRO A 216 -8.39 -12.36 -24.56
N LYS A 217 -8.65 -13.28 -25.48
CA LYS A 217 -9.22 -14.62 -25.16
C LYS A 217 -8.26 -15.42 -24.28
N TYR A 218 -6.97 -15.46 -24.62
CA TYR A 218 -5.96 -16.17 -23.84
C TYR A 218 -5.76 -15.50 -22.48
N LEU A 219 -5.66 -14.18 -22.43
CA LEU A 219 -5.57 -13.45 -21.16
C LEU A 219 -6.76 -13.76 -20.24
N SER A 220 -7.99 -13.69 -20.76
CA SER A 220 -9.20 -14.03 -19.97
C SER A 220 -9.16 -15.45 -19.39
N GLN A 221 -8.69 -16.43 -20.17
CA GLN A 221 -8.55 -17.82 -19.70
C GLN A 221 -7.49 -17.95 -18.61
N VAL A 222 -6.33 -17.30 -18.78
CA VAL A 222 -5.24 -17.31 -17.78
C VAL A 222 -5.70 -16.71 -16.47
N ILE A 223 -6.33 -15.51 -16.52
CA ILE A 223 -6.80 -14.82 -15.31
C ILE A 223 -7.84 -15.67 -14.58
N ARG A 224 -8.80 -16.24 -15.31
CA ARG A 224 -9.83 -17.08 -14.70
C ARG A 224 -9.25 -18.35 -14.06
N LYS A 225 -8.24 -18.95 -14.69
CA LYS A 225 -7.58 -20.15 -14.15
C LYS A 225 -6.72 -19.82 -12.92
N ALA A 226 -5.99 -18.70 -12.93
CA ALA A 226 -5.12 -18.29 -11.84
C ALA A 226 -5.88 -17.74 -10.62
N SER A 227 -6.99 -16.99 -10.84
CA SER A 227 -7.69 -16.28 -9.77
C SER A 227 -9.11 -16.78 -9.48
N GLY A 228 -9.66 -17.67 -10.31
CA GLY A 228 -11.06 -18.08 -10.22
C GLY A 228 -12.08 -17.03 -10.70
N ARG A 229 -11.64 -15.81 -11.07
CA ARG A 229 -12.47 -14.64 -11.39
C ARG A 229 -12.25 -14.16 -12.82
N TYR A 230 -13.20 -13.42 -13.39
CA TYR A 230 -13.03 -12.80 -14.71
C TYR A 230 -12.10 -11.58 -14.63
N ALA A 231 -11.34 -11.32 -15.69
CA ALA A 231 -10.45 -10.16 -15.78
C ALA A 231 -11.23 -8.81 -15.68
N SER A 232 -12.43 -8.75 -16.25
CA SER A 232 -13.33 -7.60 -16.14
C SER A 232 -13.74 -7.28 -14.71
N ASP A 233 -13.86 -8.30 -13.84
CA ASP A 233 -14.21 -8.08 -12.44
C ASP A 233 -13.07 -7.43 -11.67
N TRP A 234 -11.83 -7.83 -11.96
CA TRP A 234 -10.64 -7.19 -11.41
C TRP A 234 -10.55 -5.71 -11.78
N ILE A 235 -10.70 -5.39 -13.07
CA ILE A 235 -10.67 -3.99 -13.55
C ILE A 235 -11.79 -3.17 -12.88
N LYS A 236 -13.01 -3.72 -12.83
CA LYS A 236 -14.17 -3.09 -12.19
C LYS A 236 -13.91 -2.81 -10.71
N ASP A 237 -13.36 -3.77 -9.99
CA ASP A 237 -13.11 -3.66 -8.55
C ASP A 237 -12.08 -2.58 -8.25
N PHE A 238 -11.01 -2.45 -9.06
CA PHE A 238 -10.06 -1.33 -8.93
C PHE A 238 -10.71 0.03 -9.14
N VAL A 239 -11.57 0.17 -10.16
CA VAL A 239 -12.33 1.41 -10.40
C VAL A 239 -13.25 1.74 -9.21
N ILE A 240 -13.95 0.74 -8.67
CA ILE A 240 -14.85 0.93 -7.52
C ILE A 240 -14.07 1.28 -6.25
N LEU A 241 -12.92 0.62 -6.03
CA LEU A 241 -12.08 0.87 -4.88
C LEU A 241 -11.57 2.33 -4.87
N GLU A 242 -11.05 2.81 -6.01
CA GLU A 242 -10.63 4.21 -6.17
C GLU A 242 -11.80 5.18 -6.00
N ALA A 243 -12.97 4.86 -6.61
CA ALA A 243 -14.16 5.69 -6.47
C ALA A 243 -14.57 5.85 -5.00
N LYS A 244 -14.57 4.76 -4.23
CA LYS A 244 -14.85 4.78 -2.78
C LYS A 244 -13.87 5.68 -2.04
N ALA A 245 -12.55 5.53 -2.28
CA ALA A 245 -11.52 6.34 -1.65
C ALA A 245 -11.66 7.83 -1.97
N LEU A 246 -11.91 8.19 -3.25
CA LEU A 246 -12.11 9.57 -3.67
C LEU A 246 -13.37 10.19 -3.03
N LEU A 247 -14.50 9.45 -2.99
CA LEU A 247 -15.74 9.93 -2.39
C LEU A 247 -15.61 10.14 -0.87
N LYS A 248 -14.95 9.21 -0.16
CA LYS A 248 -14.71 9.31 1.29
C LYS A 248 -13.74 10.41 1.67
N SER A 249 -12.79 10.75 0.78
CA SER A 249 -11.88 11.88 1.04
C SER A 249 -12.58 13.23 1.19
N LYS A 250 -13.83 13.36 0.72
CA LYS A 250 -14.64 14.59 0.69
C LYS A 250 -13.96 15.76 -0.04
N LYS A 251 -12.88 15.49 -0.79
CA LYS A 251 -12.12 16.50 -1.56
C LYS A 251 -12.69 16.73 -2.96
N TYR A 252 -13.54 15.81 -3.43
CA TYR A 252 -14.04 15.81 -4.80
C TYR A 252 -15.56 15.69 -4.83
N THR A 253 -16.18 16.44 -5.73
CA THR A 253 -17.59 16.25 -6.07
C THR A 253 -17.79 14.95 -6.85
N VAL A 254 -19.02 14.43 -6.89
CA VAL A 254 -19.37 13.23 -7.69
C VAL A 254 -18.99 13.41 -9.17
N GLN A 255 -19.17 14.62 -9.73
CA GLN A 255 -18.76 14.93 -11.10
C GLN A 255 -17.23 14.82 -11.25
N GLN A 256 -16.46 15.42 -10.37
CA GLN A 256 -15.00 15.35 -10.42
C GLN A 256 -14.47 13.92 -10.26
N VAL A 257 -15.12 13.08 -9.43
CA VAL A 257 -14.78 11.65 -9.33
C VAL A 257 -15.07 10.94 -10.64
N SER A 258 -16.23 11.20 -11.27
CA SER A 258 -16.60 10.66 -12.58
C SER A 258 -15.56 11.01 -13.65
N ASP A 259 -15.15 12.29 -13.72
CA ASP A 259 -14.17 12.78 -14.69
C ASP A 259 -12.79 12.18 -14.48
N ARG A 260 -12.33 12.10 -13.21
CA ARG A 260 -11.05 11.47 -12.85
C ARG A 260 -10.97 9.99 -13.20
N LEU A 261 -12.10 9.31 -13.12
CA LEU A 261 -12.22 7.89 -13.48
C LEU A 261 -12.62 7.71 -14.96
N ASN A 262 -12.51 8.75 -15.78
CA ASN A 262 -12.76 8.71 -17.21
C ASN A 262 -14.13 8.12 -17.58
N PHE A 263 -15.19 8.50 -16.85
CA PHE A 263 -16.56 8.20 -17.26
C PHE A 263 -17.10 9.28 -18.18
N THR A 264 -17.92 8.89 -19.13
CA THR A 264 -18.55 9.81 -20.10
C THR A 264 -19.34 10.92 -19.41
N ASN A 265 -19.99 10.61 -18.26
CA ASN A 265 -20.70 11.58 -17.43
C ASN A 265 -21.02 10.97 -16.04
N ALA A 266 -21.39 11.84 -15.09
CA ALA A 266 -21.72 11.43 -13.72
C ALA A 266 -22.92 10.46 -13.64
N SER A 267 -23.85 10.48 -14.60
CA SER A 267 -25.00 9.56 -14.60
C SER A 267 -24.58 8.12 -14.88
N PHE A 268 -23.66 7.91 -15.84
CA PHE A 268 -23.08 6.59 -16.10
C PHE A 268 -22.24 6.11 -14.91
N PHE A 269 -21.41 6.97 -14.35
CA PHE A 269 -20.67 6.68 -13.12
C PHE A 269 -21.62 6.29 -11.98
N GLY A 270 -22.69 7.05 -11.77
CA GLY A 270 -23.68 6.80 -10.71
C GLY A 270 -24.35 5.43 -10.84
N LYS A 271 -24.74 5.03 -12.05
CA LYS A 271 -25.29 3.69 -12.33
C LYS A 271 -24.26 2.58 -12.08
N PHE A 272 -23.05 2.75 -12.59
CA PHE A 272 -21.94 1.80 -12.41
C PHE A 272 -21.62 1.60 -10.93
N PHE A 273 -21.46 2.69 -10.18
CA PHE A 273 -21.14 2.66 -8.75
C PHE A 273 -22.28 2.02 -7.96
N LYS A 274 -23.55 2.45 -8.19
CA LYS A 274 -24.71 1.88 -7.49
C LYS A 274 -24.89 0.39 -7.74
N ALA A 275 -24.64 -0.07 -8.97
CA ALA A 275 -24.72 -1.50 -9.29
C ALA A 275 -23.66 -2.34 -8.55
N ALA A 276 -22.50 -1.76 -8.25
CA ALA A 276 -21.41 -2.45 -7.57
C ALA A 276 -21.49 -2.33 -6.02
N VAL A 277 -21.93 -1.17 -5.49
CA VAL A 277 -21.87 -0.83 -4.07
C VAL A 277 -23.23 -0.91 -3.37
N GLY A 278 -24.31 -0.90 -4.15
CA GLY A 278 -25.70 -0.94 -3.63
C GLY A 278 -26.30 0.44 -3.34
N CYS A 279 -25.50 1.49 -3.15
CA CYS A 279 -25.97 2.83 -2.92
C CYS A 279 -25.39 3.85 -3.93
N SER A 280 -26.00 5.04 -4.01
CA SER A 280 -25.50 6.08 -4.93
C SER A 280 -24.18 6.68 -4.43
N PRO A 281 -23.31 7.22 -5.33
CA PRO A 281 -22.06 7.88 -4.94
C PRO A 281 -22.27 9.00 -3.91
N ARG A 282 -23.34 9.79 -4.07
CA ARG A 282 -23.67 10.87 -3.14
C ARG A 282 -24.01 10.35 -1.74
N ARG A 283 -24.80 9.27 -1.65
CA ARG A 283 -25.13 8.64 -0.37
C ARG A 283 -23.87 8.08 0.30
N TYR A 284 -23.05 7.35 -0.44
CA TYR A 284 -21.79 6.80 0.04
C TYR A 284 -20.82 7.86 0.58
N SER A 285 -20.77 9.03 -0.05
CA SER A 285 -19.91 10.15 0.40
C SER A 285 -20.35 10.79 1.72
N ILE A 286 -21.63 10.66 2.10
CA ILE A 286 -22.19 11.28 3.31
C ILE A 286 -22.14 10.31 4.50
N GLU A 287 -22.40 9.03 4.26
CA GLU A 287 -22.23 7.96 5.25
C GLU A 287 -20.75 7.80 5.67
#